data_e33d2b36d29e0bdbdccaf9910ef8b158
#
_entry.id   e33d2b36d29e0bdbdccaf9910ef8b158
#
_cell.length_a   1.000
_cell.length_b   1.000
_cell.length_c   1.000
_cell.angle_alpha   90.00
_cell.angle_beta   90.00
_cell.angle_gamma   90.00
#
_symmetry.space_group_name_H-M   'P 1'
#
loop_
_entity.id
_entity.type
_entity.pdbx_description
1 polymer ?
#
loop_
_entity_poly.entity_id
_entity_poly.type
_entity_poly.pdbx_seq_one_letter_code
_entity_poly.pdbx_strand_id
1 'polypeptide(L)'
;PIFIVGQTGTLTRLTKNVGHFNYENSKELSRIAKKYGVGLKEHNGDYLSEAKLLAHLPLEITAMNVAPAFGTIETMALLELLDVEDKFKELGVIKDASNLREVLTHESVYSMKWKKWLTDEVDMSDLTALDEKTKLQITELCGHYTFSKPEVEKEINKLYDNLATIKIDGRRYVIEKLKEEMEKHVRCFNMEGLTSKIEASL
;
A
#
# COMPACT_ATOMS: atom_id res chain seq x y z
N PRO A 1 20.61 15.55 0.36
CA PRO A 1 19.66 16.43 1.06
C PRO A 1 19.47 15.97 2.49
N ILE A 2 19.32 16.92 3.41
CA ILE A 2 19.06 16.67 4.83
C ILE A 2 17.62 17.10 5.12
N PHE A 3 16.90 16.29 5.92
CA PHE A 3 15.51 16.57 6.29
C PHE A 3 15.34 16.53 7.79
N ILE A 4 14.43 17.35 8.29
CA ILE A 4 13.79 17.14 9.60
C ILE A 4 12.53 16.32 9.37
N VAL A 5 12.33 15.25 10.14
CA VAL A 5 11.10 14.47 10.12
C VAL A 5 10.08 15.14 11.03
N GLY A 6 8.95 15.55 10.48
CA GLY A 6 7.89 16.24 11.20
C GLY A 6 6.61 15.41 11.33
N GLN A 7 5.89 15.63 12.43
CA GLN A 7 4.56 15.08 12.65
C GLN A 7 3.53 16.10 12.16
N THR A 8 2.96 15.84 11.00
CA THR A 8 1.97 16.72 10.34
C THR A 8 0.53 16.45 10.80
N GLY A 9 0.36 15.50 11.72
CA GLY A 9 -0.95 15.03 12.20
C GLY A 9 -1.45 13.77 11.50
N THR A 10 -0.71 13.24 10.53
CA THR A 10 -1.04 11.98 9.86
C THR A 10 -0.80 10.79 10.78
N LEU A 11 -1.69 9.79 10.73
CA LEU A 11 -1.60 8.56 11.50
C LEU A 11 -2.18 7.41 10.70
N THR A 12 -1.35 6.45 10.33
CA THR A 12 -1.79 5.25 9.63
C THR A 12 -2.29 4.19 10.61
N ARG A 13 -3.50 3.69 10.36
CA ARG A 13 -4.12 2.56 11.05
C ARG A 13 -4.76 1.63 10.03
N LEU A 14 -4.38 0.35 10.04
CA LEU A 14 -4.80 -0.60 9.03
C LEU A 14 -4.52 -0.03 7.61
N THR A 15 -5.53 -0.02 6.76
CA THR A 15 -5.49 0.48 5.38
C THR A 15 -5.98 1.93 5.25
N LYS A 16 -5.94 2.71 6.33
CA LYS A 16 -6.44 4.09 6.34
C LYS A 16 -5.49 5.04 7.04
N ASN A 17 -5.52 6.29 6.61
CA ASN A 17 -4.96 7.38 7.38
C ASN A 17 -6.08 7.98 8.24
N VAL A 18 -6.03 7.71 9.54
CA VAL A 18 -7.02 8.16 10.54
C VAL A 18 -6.60 9.45 11.24
N GLY A 19 -5.42 9.96 10.93
CA GLY A 19 -4.91 11.22 11.47
C GLY A 19 -5.62 12.43 10.84
N HIS A 20 -5.48 13.56 11.52
CA HIS A 20 -5.94 14.84 11.03
C HIS A 20 -4.73 15.65 10.58
N PHE A 21 -4.53 15.76 9.26
CA PHE A 21 -3.48 16.59 8.69
C PHE A 21 -3.65 18.03 9.18
N ASN A 22 -2.65 18.54 9.89
CA ASN A 22 -2.69 19.87 10.49
C ASN A 22 -1.88 20.86 9.66
N TYR A 23 -2.60 21.71 8.93
CA TYR A 23 -2.02 22.70 8.01
C TYR A 23 -1.14 23.74 8.72
N GLU A 24 -1.60 24.25 9.88
CA GLU A 24 -0.87 25.28 10.62
C GLU A 24 0.42 24.72 11.21
N ASN A 25 0.34 23.55 11.84
CA ASN A 25 1.52 22.87 12.37
C ASN A 25 2.52 22.53 11.26
N SER A 26 2.03 22.03 10.12
CA SER A 26 2.88 21.70 8.98
C SER A 26 3.61 22.93 8.43
N LYS A 27 2.91 24.06 8.33
CA LYS A 27 3.50 25.35 7.91
C LYS A 27 4.59 25.84 8.88
N GLU A 28 4.35 25.72 10.17
CA GLU A 28 5.34 26.11 11.18
C GLU A 28 6.57 25.19 11.17
N LEU A 29 6.37 23.88 11.05
CA LEU A 29 7.47 22.90 10.92
C LEU A 29 8.31 23.18 9.66
N SER A 30 7.68 23.51 8.53
CA SER A 30 8.39 23.87 7.30
C SER A 30 9.19 25.16 7.48
N ARG A 31 8.62 26.16 8.15
CA ARG A 31 9.31 27.41 8.49
C ARG A 31 10.57 27.16 9.34
N ILE A 32 10.47 26.26 10.33
CA ILE A 32 11.61 25.85 11.16
C ILE A 32 12.66 25.13 10.31
N ALA A 33 12.27 24.14 9.50
CA ALA A 33 13.18 23.42 8.63
C ALA A 33 13.96 24.39 7.72
N LYS A 34 13.26 25.31 7.07
CA LYS A 34 13.85 26.34 6.20
C LYS A 34 14.84 27.24 6.93
N LYS A 35 14.56 27.63 8.20
CA LYS A 35 15.50 28.40 9.03
C LYS A 35 16.84 27.70 9.21
N TYR A 36 16.86 26.37 9.23
CA TYR A 36 18.08 25.58 9.34
C TYR A 36 18.63 25.08 7.98
N GLY A 37 18.08 25.55 6.88
CA GLY A 37 18.53 25.19 5.53
C GLY A 37 18.30 23.71 5.17
N VAL A 38 17.29 23.08 5.76
CA VAL A 38 16.94 21.66 5.55
C VAL A 38 15.50 21.52 5.07
N GLY A 39 15.17 20.36 4.47
CA GLY A 39 13.81 20.01 4.07
C GLY A 39 12.95 19.52 5.23
N LEU A 40 11.62 19.63 5.10
CA LEU A 40 10.67 18.94 5.97
C LEU A 40 10.23 17.63 5.29
N LYS A 41 10.35 16.52 6.03
CA LYS A 41 9.87 15.20 5.62
C LYS A 41 8.66 14.81 6.45
N GLU A 42 7.54 14.54 5.79
CA GLU A 42 6.38 13.97 6.45
C GLU A 42 6.58 12.49 6.74
N HIS A 43 6.18 12.06 7.92
CA HIS A 43 6.09 10.66 8.30
C HIS A 43 4.64 10.19 8.18
N ASN A 44 4.42 8.94 7.74
CA ASN A 44 3.09 8.34 7.52
C ASN A 44 2.24 9.02 6.43
N GLY A 45 2.81 9.24 5.25
CA GLY A 45 2.09 9.73 4.07
C GLY A 45 1.18 8.71 3.39
N ASP A 46 1.06 7.51 3.96
CA ASP A 46 0.24 6.43 3.42
C ASP A 46 -1.26 6.75 3.49
N TYR A 47 -2.02 6.32 2.48
CA TYR A 47 -3.48 6.43 2.39
C TYR A 47 -4.04 7.86 2.46
N LEU A 48 -3.24 8.87 2.12
CA LEU A 48 -3.71 10.24 2.04
C LEU A 48 -4.58 10.45 0.80
N SER A 49 -5.62 11.28 0.95
CA SER A 49 -6.41 11.74 -0.20
C SER A 49 -5.60 12.69 -1.07
N GLU A 50 -5.94 12.78 -2.36
CA GLU A 50 -5.28 13.71 -3.29
C GLU A 50 -5.33 15.17 -2.78
N ALA A 51 -6.44 15.58 -2.19
CA ALA A 51 -6.58 16.93 -1.64
C ALA A 51 -5.54 17.21 -0.54
N LYS A 52 -5.23 16.23 0.31
CA LYS A 52 -4.17 16.36 1.32
C LYS A 52 -2.78 16.35 0.68
N LEU A 53 -2.56 15.49 -0.31
CA LEU A 53 -1.29 15.44 -1.05
C LEU A 53 -1.00 16.75 -1.77
N LEU A 54 -2.00 17.38 -2.40
CA LEU A 54 -1.86 18.67 -3.07
C LEU A 54 -1.46 19.81 -2.12
N ALA A 55 -1.77 19.70 -0.83
CA ALA A 55 -1.40 20.70 0.17
C ALA A 55 0.11 20.69 0.52
N HIS A 56 0.84 19.63 0.20
CA HIS A 56 2.25 19.50 0.59
C HIS A 56 3.15 20.53 -0.05
N LEU A 57 3.01 20.79 -1.35
CA LEU A 57 3.83 21.79 -2.04
C LEU A 57 3.64 23.21 -1.50
N PRO A 58 2.39 23.72 -1.35
CA PRO A 58 2.17 25.04 -0.76
C PRO A 58 2.66 25.18 0.68
N LEU A 59 2.73 24.05 1.41
CA LEU A 59 3.26 24.01 2.77
C LEU A 59 4.76 23.76 2.82
N GLU A 60 5.44 23.71 1.67
CA GLU A 60 6.88 23.46 1.57
C GLU A 60 7.32 22.14 2.24
N ILE A 61 6.46 21.12 2.24
CA ILE A 61 6.81 19.76 2.65
C ILE A 61 7.54 19.13 1.46
N THR A 62 8.83 18.84 1.63
CA THR A 62 9.75 18.49 0.53
C THR A 62 10.02 17.00 0.38
N ALA A 63 9.57 16.20 1.32
CA ALA A 63 9.71 14.75 1.28
C ALA A 63 8.59 14.06 2.05
N MET A 64 8.35 12.77 1.75
CA MET A 64 7.33 11.95 2.40
C MET A 64 7.78 10.49 2.45
N ASN A 65 7.35 9.77 3.48
CA ASN A 65 7.41 8.32 3.52
C ASN A 65 6.07 7.73 3.09
N VAL A 66 6.11 6.86 2.09
CA VAL A 66 5.01 6.00 1.68
C VAL A 66 5.56 4.58 1.53
N ALA A 67 5.03 3.61 2.22
CA ALA A 67 5.48 2.23 2.14
C ALA A 67 4.35 1.20 2.27
N PRO A 68 3.62 1.06 3.40
CA PRO A 68 2.60 0.04 3.55
C PRO A 68 1.45 0.19 2.54
N ALA A 69 1.14 1.39 2.06
CA ALA A 69 0.10 1.60 1.06
C ALA A 69 0.39 0.83 -0.24
N PHE A 70 1.62 0.81 -0.72
CA PHE A 70 1.97 0.08 -1.93
C PHE A 70 1.81 -1.44 -1.76
N GLY A 71 2.27 -1.99 -0.62
CA GLY A 71 2.10 -3.41 -0.33
C GLY A 71 0.64 -3.82 -0.15
N THR A 72 -0.18 -2.94 0.42
CA THR A 72 -1.63 -3.14 0.51
C THR A 72 -2.28 -3.18 -0.88
N ILE A 73 -1.93 -2.25 -1.77
CA ILE A 73 -2.47 -2.21 -3.14
C ILE A 73 -2.06 -3.46 -3.92
N GLU A 74 -0.82 -3.90 -3.80
CA GLU A 74 -0.34 -5.13 -4.42
C GLU A 74 -1.16 -6.34 -3.94
N THR A 75 -1.40 -6.45 -2.62
CA THR A 75 -2.21 -7.51 -2.05
C THR A 75 -3.65 -7.44 -2.53
N MET A 76 -4.27 -6.26 -2.52
CA MET A 76 -5.65 -6.07 -3.00
C MET A 76 -5.79 -6.42 -4.47
N ALA A 77 -4.82 -6.05 -5.31
CA ALA A 77 -4.83 -6.42 -6.73
C ALA A 77 -4.77 -7.95 -6.95
N LEU A 78 -4.02 -8.68 -6.11
CA LEU A 78 -4.04 -10.14 -6.13
C LEU A 78 -5.38 -10.72 -5.70
N LEU A 79 -6.03 -10.13 -4.68
CA LEU A 79 -7.36 -10.55 -4.24
C LEU A 79 -8.42 -10.29 -5.31
N GLU A 80 -8.36 -9.17 -6.03
CA GLU A 80 -9.22 -8.89 -7.19
C GLU A 80 -9.04 -9.93 -8.31
N LEU A 81 -7.80 -10.34 -8.57
CA LEU A 81 -7.51 -11.39 -9.56
C LEU A 81 -8.01 -12.77 -9.13
N LEU A 82 -7.98 -13.07 -7.83
CA LEU A 82 -8.59 -14.28 -7.27
C LEU A 82 -10.11 -14.31 -7.47
N ASP A 83 -10.78 -13.17 -7.30
CA ASP A 83 -12.22 -13.09 -7.57
C ASP A 83 -12.53 -13.40 -9.05
N VAL A 84 -11.65 -13.00 -9.97
CA VAL A 84 -11.75 -13.35 -11.40
C VAL A 84 -11.51 -14.85 -11.60
N GLU A 85 -10.45 -15.42 -11.01
CA GLU A 85 -10.16 -16.86 -11.11
C GLU A 85 -11.33 -17.70 -10.60
N ASP A 86 -11.90 -17.34 -9.44
CA ASP A 86 -13.03 -18.02 -8.83
C ASP A 86 -14.25 -18.01 -9.76
N LYS A 87 -14.54 -16.90 -10.44
CA LYS A 87 -15.64 -16.82 -11.43
C LYS A 87 -15.41 -17.73 -12.62
N PHE A 88 -14.20 -17.81 -13.17
CA PHE A 88 -13.90 -18.68 -14.29
C PHE A 88 -13.81 -20.17 -13.87
N LYS A 89 -13.54 -20.46 -12.62
CA LYS A 89 -13.69 -21.79 -12.03
C LYS A 89 -15.15 -22.21 -11.95
N GLU A 90 -16.04 -21.32 -11.44
CA GLU A 90 -17.49 -21.55 -11.38
C GLU A 90 -18.06 -21.84 -12.78
N LEU A 91 -17.55 -21.17 -13.81
CA LEU A 91 -17.92 -21.39 -15.22
C LEU A 91 -17.32 -22.65 -15.84
N GLY A 92 -16.48 -23.39 -15.12
CA GLY A 92 -15.82 -24.60 -15.58
C GLY A 92 -14.69 -24.37 -16.61
N VAL A 93 -14.24 -23.11 -16.78
CA VAL A 93 -13.14 -22.75 -17.70
C VAL A 93 -11.79 -23.04 -17.06
N ILE A 94 -11.60 -22.63 -15.81
CA ILE A 94 -10.43 -23.00 -15.00
C ILE A 94 -10.81 -24.20 -14.13
N LYS A 95 -10.08 -25.31 -14.29
CA LYS A 95 -10.40 -26.57 -13.59
C LYS A 95 -9.69 -26.71 -12.27
N ASP A 96 -8.45 -26.22 -12.19
CA ASP A 96 -7.57 -26.31 -11.01
C ASP A 96 -7.13 -24.91 -10.59
N ALA A 97 -8.01 -24.21 -9.87
CA ALA A 97 -7.72 -22.88 -9.36
C ALA A 97 -6.57 -22.88 -8.34
N SER A 98 -5.96 -21.72 -8.15
CA SER A 98 -4.95 -21.52 -7.12
C SER A 98 -5.58 -21.63 -5.71
N ASN A 99 -4.76 -21.99 -4.73
CA ASN A 99 -5.16 -21.93 -3.31
C ASN A 99 -4.63 -20.66 -2.62
N LEU A 100 -4.35 -19.62 -3.44
CA LEU A 100 -3.67 -18.42 -2.93
C LEU A 100 -4.47 -17.72 -1.83
N ARG A 101 -5.80 -17.65 -1.94
CA ARG A 101 -6.64 -16.97 -0.93
C ARG A 101 -6.42 -17.57 0.47
N GLU A 102 -6.46 -18.89 0.58
CA GLU A 102 -6.28 -19.60 1.84
C GLU A 102 -4.84 -19.48 2.36
N VAL A 103 -3.86 -19.76 1.49
CA VAL A 103 -2.44 -19.71 1.84
C VAL A 103 -2.03 -18.30 2.25
N LEU A 104 -2.41 -17.28 1.49
CA LEU A 104 -2.08 -15.88 1.77
C LEU A 104 -2.72 -15.40 3.07
N THR A 105 -3.99 -15.76 3.30
CA THR A 105 -4.69 -15.42 4.55
C THR A 105 -4.02 -16.09 5.74
N HIS A 106 -3.74 -17.38 5.66
CA HIS A 106 -3.04 -18.11 6.71
C HIS A 106 -1.70 -17.46 7.03
N GLU A 107 -0.86 -17.28 6.02
CA GLU A 107 0.48 -16.71 6.20
C GLU A 107 0.45 -15.27 6.74
N SER A 108 -0.52 -14.47 6.32
CA SER A 108 -0.71 -13.09 6.82
C SER A 108 -1.09 -13.08 8.29
N VAL A 109 -2.07 -13.90 8.70
CA VAL A 109 -2.54 -14.01 10.08
C VAL A 109 -1.41 -14.50 10.99
N TYR A 110 -0.75 -15.59 10.62
CA TYR A 110 0.31 -16.19 11.45
C TYR A 110 1.63 -15.43 11.40
N SER A 111 1.80 -14.46 10.48
CA SER A 111 2.97 -13.56 10.46
C SER A 111 3.05 -12.69 11.71
N MET A 112 1.94 -12.43 12.37
CA MET A 112 1.78 -11.52 13.51
C MET A 112 2.24 -10.08 13.24
N LYS A 113 2.51 -9.72 11.99
CA LYS A 113 2.97 -8.37 11.61
C LYS A 113 1.89 -7.30 11.85
N TRP A 114 0.64 -7.69 11.83
CA TRP A 114 -0.54 -6.85 11.99
C TRP A 114 -0.78 -6.37 13.43
N LYS A 115 -0.20 -6.99 14.47
CA LYS A 115 -0.42 -6.68 15.88
C LYS A 115 -0.36 -5.19 16.22
N LYS A 116 0.60 -4.50 15.63
CA LYS A 116 0.82 -3.06 15.88
C LYS A 116 -0.19 -2.14 15.18
N TRP A 117 -1.00 -2.68 14.26
CA TRP A 117 -1.92 -1.91 13.42
C TRP A 117 -3.38 -2.09 13.81
N LEU A 118 -3.73 -3.19 14.46
CA LEU A 118 -5.06 -3.40 15.03
C LEU A 118 -5.17 -2.62 16.34
N THR A 119 -6.25 -1.85 16.45
CA THR A 119 -6.54 -1.02 17.65
C THR A 119 -7.52 -1.69 18.57
N ASP A 120 -8.26 -2.70 18.10
CA ASP A 120 -9.26 -3.43 18.86
C ASP A 120 -8.60 -4.57 19.61
N GLU A 121 -9.16 -4.95 20.75
CA GLU A 121 -8.75 -6.11 21.52
C GLU A 121 -9.11 -7.39 20.74
N VAL A 122 -8.19 -7.79 19.88
CA VAL A 122 -8.29 -9.09 19.21
C VAL A 122 -7.77 -10.15 20.17
N ASP A 123 -8.59 -11.14 20.45
CA ASP A 123 -8.15 -12.31 21.23
C ASP A 123 -7.04 -13.04 20.47
N MET A 124 -5.86 -12.97 21.03
CA MET A 124 -4.64 -13.53 20.46
C MET A 124 -4.40 -14.98 20.89
N SER A 125 -5.24 -15.51 21.78
CA SER A 125 -5.10 -16.87 22.28
C SER A 125 -5.52 -17.92 21.25
N ASP A 126 -6.45 -17.55 20.35
CA ASP A 126 -6.91 -18.42 19.27
C ASP A 126 -7.08 -17.66 17.95
N LEU A 127 -6.06 -17.68 17.12
CA LEU A 127 -6.08 -17.05 15.79
C LEU A 127 -7.06 -17.72 14.82
N THR A 128 -7.48 -18.95 15.09
CA THR A 128 -8.44 -19.65 14.23
C THR A 128 -9.85 -19.12 14.43
N ALA A 129 -10.14 -18.54 15.58
CA ALA A 129 -11.42 -17.95 15.93
C ALA A 129 -11.65 -16.56 15.34
N LEU A 130 -10.65 -15.97 14.67
CA LEU A 130 -10.81 -14.69 13.99
C LEU A 130 -11.91 -14.80 12.92
N ASP A 131 -12.81 -13.81 12.91
CA ASP A 131 -13.84 -13.73 11.87
C ASP A 131 -13.24 -13.42 10.49
N GLU A 132 -13.97 -13.78 9.44
CA GLU A 132 -13.48 -13.65 8.05
C GLU A 132 -13.19 -12.20 7.65
N LYS A 133 -13.92 -11.22 8.19
CA LYS A 133 -13.69 -9.81 7.94
C LYS A 133 -12.34 -9.37 8.53
N THR A 134 -12.06 -9.77 9.75
CA THR A 134 -10.77 -9.48 10.41
C THR A 134 -9.62 -10.17 9.68
N LYS A 135 -9.78 -11.44 9.29
CA LYS A 135 -8.78 -12.15 8.48
C LYS A 135 -8.51 -11.44 7.15
N LEU A 136 -9.55 -10.97 6.46
CA LEU A 136 -9.40 -10.22 5.20
C LEU A 136 -8.63 -8.92 5.43
N GLN A 137 -8.99 -8.13 6.44
CA GLN A 137 -8.29 -6.90 6.77
C GLN A 137 -6.81 -7.14 7.10
N ILE A 138 -6.50 -8.20 7.83
CA ILE A 138 -5.12 -8.61 8.12
C ILE A 138 -4.40 -8.99 6.82
N THR A 139 -5.06 -9.73 5.94
CA THR A 139 -4.49 -10.15 4.67
C THR A 139 -4.18 -8.96 3.78
N GLU A 140 -5.11 -8.03 3.60
CA GLU A 140 -4.90 -6.79 2.85
C GLU A 140 -3.70 -6.00 3.37
N LEU A 141 -3.60 -5.88 4.70
CA LEU A 141 -2.53 -5.11 5.34
C LEU A 141 -1.16 -5.80 5.29
N CYS A 142 -1.12 -7.10 5.48
CA CYS A 142 0.10 -7.86 5.76
C CYS A 142 0.49 -8.88 4.68
N GLY A 143 -0.34 -9.10 3.66
CA GLY A 143 -0.07 -10.09 2.61
C GLY A 143 1.29 -9.90 1.96
N HIS A 144 1.63 -8.66 1.63
CA HIS A 144 2.91 -8.33 0.98
C HIS A 144 4.15 -8.74 1.78
N TYR A 145 4.06 -8.91 3.10
CA TYR A 145 5.18 -9.40 3.91
C TYR A 145 5.43 -10.91 3.73
N THR A 146 4.53 -11.61 3.06
CA THR A 146 4.57 -13.08 2.90
C THR A 146 4.85 -13.52 1.47
N PHE A 147 4.87 -12.62 0.48
CA PHE A 147 5.02 -12.96 -0.93
C PHE A 147 6.29 -13.74 -1.27
N SER A 148 7.37 -13.55 -0.49
CA SER A 148 8.62 -14.30 -0.67
C SER A 148 8.61 -15.69 -0.02
N LYS A 149 7.53 -16.10 0.64
CA LYS A 149 7.40 -17.46 1.16
C LYS A 149 7.12 -18.42 0.00
N PRO A 150 7.83 -19.57 -0.08
CA PRO A 150 7.72 -20.49 -1.22
C PRO A 150 6.30 -20.96 -1.50
N GLU A 151 5.50 -21.23 -0.47
CA GLU A 151 4.11 -21.63 -0.57
C GLU A 151 3.22 -20.53 -1.15
N VAL A 152 3.46 -19.26 -0.79
CA VAL A 152 2.73 -18.11 -1.31
C VAL A 152 3.15 -17.83 -2.76
N GLU A 153 4.44 -17.77 -3.02
CA GLU A 153 4.99 -17.55 -4.36
C GLU A 153 4.49 -18.58 -5.37
N LYS A 154 4.45 -19.85 -4.97
CA LYS A 154 3.91 -20.94 -5.78
C LYS A 154 2.45 -20.67 -6.20
N GLU A 155 1.62 -20.29 -5.25
CA GLU A 155 0.20 -20.06 -5.53
C GLU A 155 -0.04 -18.76 -6.31
N ILE A 156 0.79 -17.71 -6.12
CA ILE A 156 0.77 -16.50 -6.96
C ILE A 156 1.10 -16.87 -8.42
N ASN A 157 2.13 -17.67 -8.64
CA ASN A 157 2.50 -18.10 -9.99
C ASN A 157 1.39 -18.94 -10.62
N LYS A 158 0.76 -19.87 -9.86
CA LYS A 158 -0.38 -20.66 -10.33
C LYS A 158 -1.57 -19.78 -10.73
N LEU A 159 -1.90 -18.75 -9.94
CA LEU A 159 -2.93 -17.76 -10.28
C LEU A 159 -2.61 -17.10 -11.63
N TYR A 160 -1.38 -16.59 -11.81
CA TYR A 160 -0.99 -15.95 -13.07
C TYR A 160 -1.03 -16.89 -14.26
N ASP A 161 -0.59 -18.14 -14.10
CA ASP A 161 -0.65 -19.16 -15.14
C ASP A 161 -2.10 -19.48 -15.54
N ASN A 162 -3.00 -19.62 -14.56
CA ASN A 162 -4.43 -19.86 -14.81
C ASN A 162 -5.07 -18.69 -15.57
N LEU A 163 -4.80 -17.45 -15.14
CA LEU A 163 -5.32 -16.25 -15.79
C LEU A 163 -4.78 -16.09 -17.22
N ALA A 164 -3.54 -16.47 -17.47
CA ALA A 164 -2.96 -16.45 -18.82
C ALA A 164 -3.71 -17.38 -19.78
N THR A 165 -4.27 -18.51 -19.32
CA THR A 165 -5.07 -19.42 -20.15
C THR A 165 -6.33 -18.75 -20.70
N ILE A 166 -6.84 -17.77 -19.99
CA ILE A 166 -8.01 -16.96 -20.38
C ILE A 166 -7.64 -15.57 -20.90
N LYS A 167 -6.39 -15.36 -21.30
CA LYS A 167 -5.83 -14.15 -21.91
C LYS A 167 -5.82 -12.92 -20.96
N ILE A 168 -5.71 -13.15 -19.67
CA ILE A 168 -5.52 -12.09 -18.66
C ILE A 168 -4.06 -12.11 -18.22
N ASP A 169 -3.36 -11.00 -18.40
CA ASP A 169 -2.02 -10.77 -17.84
C ASP A 169 -2.13 -10.27 -16.40
N GLY A 170 -2.22 -11.21 -15.47
CA GLY A 170 -2.38 -10.90 -14.05
C GLY A 170 -1.19 -10.12 -13.46
N ARG A 171 0.03 -10.44 -13.89
CA ARG A 171 1.24 -9.72 -13.43
C ARG A 171 1.22 -8.26 -13.87
N ARG A 172 0.87 -8.01 -15.12
CA ARG A 172 0.72 -6.65 -15.63
C ARG A 172 -0.37 -5.89 -14.88
N TYR A 173 -1.50 -6.52 -14.59
CA TYR A 173 -2.59 -5.91 -13.81
C TYR A 173 -2.09 -5.39 -12.47
N VAL A 174 -1.37 -6.20 -11.70
CA VAL A 174 -0.80 -5.80 -10.40
C VAL A 174 0.17 -4.63 -10.55
N ILE A 175 1.05 -4.67 -11.56
CA ILE A 175 2.00 -3.59 -11.85
C ILE A 175 1.26 -2.28 -12.17
N GLU A 176 0.23 -2.32 -13.00
CA GLU A 176 -0.54 -1.11 -13.35
C GLU A 176 -1.26 -0.51 -12.13
N LYS A 177 -1.83 -1.34 -11.25
CA LYS A 177 -2.41 -0.86 -9.97
C LYS A 177 -1.38 -0.12 -9.09
N LEU A 178 -0.16 -0.65 -8.99
CA LEU A 178 0.93 0.02 -8.28
C LEU A 178 1.34 1.34 -8.94
N LYS A 179 1.42 1.36 -10.27
CA LYS A 179 1.73 2.58 -11.02
C LYS A 179 0.68 3.67 -10.80
N GLU A 180 -0.61 3.33 -10.83
CA GLU A 180 -1.71 4.26 -10.58
C GLU A 180 -1.54 4.96 -9.22
N GLU A 181 -1.18 4.23 -8.17
CA GLU A 181 -0.93 4.82 -6.85
C GLU A 181 0.33 5.70 -6.84
N MET A 182 1.41 5.27 -7.50
CA MET A 182 2.63 6.07 -7.61
C MET A 182 2.39 7.35 -8.42
N GLU A 183 1.67 7.27 -9.54
CA GLU A 183 1.31 8.41 -10.39
C GLU A 183 0.47 9.45 -9.64
N LYS A 184 -0.41 9.02 -8.75
CA LYS A 184 -1.15 9.91 -7.87
C LYS A 184 -0.19 10.83 -7.07
N HIS A 185 0.87 10.26 -6.50
CA HIS A 185 1.87 11.03 -5.76
C HIS A 185 2.71 11.93 -6.70
N VAL A 186 3.16 11.39 -7.84
CA VAL A 186 3.93 12.14 -8.84
C VAL A 186 3.14 13.36 -9.32
N ARG A 187 1.85 13.19 -9.63
CA ARG A 187 0.97 14.27 -10.07
C ARG A 187 0.75 15.30 -8.96
N CYS A 188 0.39 14.85 -7.75
CA CYS A 188 0.09 15.76 -6.63
C CYS A 188 1.30 16.57 -6.19
N PHE A 189 2.51 16.04 -6.34
CA PHE A 189 3.76 16.73 -6.04
C PHE A 189 4.38 17.45 -7.23
N ASN A 190 3.67 17.53 -8.36
CA ASN A 190 4.16 18.18 -9.58
C ASN A 190 5.55 17.69 -10.02
N MET A 191 5.78 16.38 -9.92
CA MET A 191 7.07 15.76 -10.25
C MET A 191 7.17 15.27 -11.69
N GLU A 192 6.11 15.41 -12.50
CA GLU A 192 6.12 15.01 -13.91
C GLU A 192 7.19 15.79 -14.69
N GLY A 193 8.10 15.04 -15.31
CA GLY A 193 9.21 15.60 -16.07
C GLY A 193 10.20 16.40 -15.22
N LEU A 194 10.19 16.28 -13.89
CA LEU A 194 11.06 17.06 -13.01
C LEU A 194 12.54 16.83 -13.29
N THR A 195 12.97 15.58 -13.54
CA THR A 195 14.37 15.26 -13.88
C THR A 195 14.84 16.05 -15.11
N SER A 196 14.08 16.00 -16.21
CA SER A 196 14.42 16.73 -17.43
C SER A 196 14.42 18.25 -17.23
N LYS A 197 13.53 18.79 -16.38
CA LYS A 197 13.52 20.22 -16.04
C LYS A 197 14.76 20.62 -15.24
N ILE A 198 15.21 19.77 -14.31
CA ILE A 198 16.43 20.00 -13.54
C ILE A 198 17.65 19.93 -14.46
N GLU A 199 17.76 18.91 -15.31
CA GLU A 199 18.85 18.76 -16.27
C GLU A 199 18.97 19.96 -17.23
N ALA A 200 17.85 20.50 -17.68
CA ALA A 200 17.82 21.69 -18.55
C ALA A 200 18.18 22.99 -17.81
N SER A 201 18.22 23.00 -16.48
CA SER A 201 18.56 24.15 -15.64
C SER A 201 20.02 24.17 -15.16
N LEU A 202 20.76 23.10 -15.38
CA LEU A 202 22.19 22.94 -15.05
C LEU A 202 23.07 23.36 -16.23
#